data_e42541d870aefc82f3821d9b94ce8912
#
_entry.id   e42541d870aefc82f3821d9b94ce8912
#
_cell.length_a   1.000
_cell.length_b   1.000
_cell.length_c   1.000
_cell.angle_alpha   90.00
_cell.angle_beta   90.00
_cell.angle_gamma   90.00
#
_symmetry.space_group_name_H-M   'P 1'
#
loop_
_entity.id
_entity.type
_entity.pdbx_description
1 polymer ?
#
loop_
_entity_poly.entity_id
_entity_poly.type
_entity_poly.pdbx_seq_one_letter_code
_entity_poly.pdbx_strand_id
1 'polypeptide(L)'
;MGRELKRKQAKKNGQNVRDFSKNDNDSEMSMKKLLIILGVVVLIAIILYLFIGIVVTKEIDWFSNDNENEVINKPSNAILASAIFRQTEEEYYVYFYDFDESNTSIDSYISGISDKIYRVDTGDALNSNYVSDTTNKDAKTLDDLKVKSPTIVKIVNDQITEYYEGEEAILTIEVSDED
;
A
#
# COMPACT_ATOMS: atom_id res chain seq x y z
N MET A 1 -3.66 -88.55 -1.16
CA MET A 1 -4.23 -87.56 -2.11
C MET A 1 -4.49 -86.22 -1.50
N GLY A 2 -3.63 -85.61 -0.70
CA GLY A 2 -3.91 -84.32 -0.03
C GLY A 2 -2.88 -83.25 -0.25
N ARG A 3 -1.66 -83.56 -0.66
CA ARG A 3 -0.60 -82.55 -0.73
C ARG A 3 -0.49 -81.79 -2.06
N GLU A 4 -0.98 -82.37 -3.12
CA GLU A 4 -0.95 -81.70 -4.46
C GLU A 4 -2.09 -80.64 -4.58
N LEU A 5 -3.22 -80.92 -4.02
CA LEU A 5 -4.35 -79.94 -3.99
C LEU A 5 -3.99 -78.69 -3.22
N LYS A 6 -3.28 -78.84 -2.09
CA LYS A 6 -2.81 -77.67 -1.29
C LYS A 6 -1.75 -76.86 -2.04
N ARG A 7 -0.91 -77.47 -2.82
CA ARG A 7 0.08 -76.76 -3.67
C ARG A 7 -0.56 -76.03 -4.85
N LYS A 8 -1.66 -76.55 -5.41
CA LYS A 8 -2.41 -75.85 -6.49
C LYS A 8 -3.24 -74.70 -5.94
N GLN A 9 -3.78 -74.83 -4.76
CA GLN A 9 -4.48 -73.71 -4.09
C GLN A 9 -3.53 -72.60 -3.65
N ALA A 10 -2.35 -72.92 -3.13
CA ALA A 10 -1.35 -71.96 -2.79
C ALA A 10 -0.82 -71.17 -3.99
N LYS A 11 -0.73 -71.81 -5.17
CA LYS A 11 -0.37 -71.11 -6.42
C LYS A 11 -1.46 -70.20 -6.96
N LYS A 12 -2.74 -70.47 -6.68
CA LYS A 12 -3.86 -69.63 -7.10
C LYS A 12 -4.05 -68.40 -6.18
N ASN A 13 -3.73 -68.55 -4.89
CA ASN A 13 -3.75 -67.41 -3.95
C ASN A 13 -2.47 -66.55 -4.01
N GLY A 14 -1.41 -67.04 -4.65
CA GLY A 14 -0.19 -66.28 -4.78
C GLY A 14 -0.24 -65.15 -5.84
N GLN A 15 -1.30 -65.08 -6.63
CA GLN A 15 -1.49 -64.00 -7.59
C GLN A 15 -1.96 -62.67 -6.95
N ASN A 16 -2.51 -62.72 -5.76
CA ASN A 16 -2.97 -61.50 -5.05
C ASN A 16 -1.90 -60.92 -4.09
N VAL A 17 -0.75 -61.55 -3.95
CA VAL A 17 0.32 -61.03 -3.07
C VAL A 17 1.36 -60.19 -3.84
N ARG A 18 1.24 -60.13 -5.18
CA ARG A 18 2.18 -59.37 -6.00
C ARG A 18 1.86 -57.91 -6.20
N ASP A 19 0.65 -57.46 -5.81
CA ASP A 19 0.29 -56.06 -5.93
C ASP A 19 0.64 -55.22 -4.68
N PHE A 20 1.11 -55.83 -3.59
CA PHE A 20 1.48 -55.08 -2.38
C PHE A 20 2.98 -54.73 -2.32
N SER A 21 3.77 -55.17 -3.29
CA SER A 21 5.21 -54.90 -3.33
C SER A 21 5.62 -53.88 -4.41
N LYS A 22 4.68 -53.09 -4.90
CA LYS A 22 4.98 -52.11 -5.93
C LYS A 22 4.53 -50.70 -5.53
N ASN A 23 4.60 -50.44 -4.24
CA ASN A 23 4.42 -49.10 -3.72
C ASN A 23 5.70 -48.59 -3.03
N ASP A 24 6.84 -49.13 -3.39
CA ASP A 24 8.16 -48.47 -3.27
C ASP A 24 8.35 -47.59 -4.51
N ASN A 25 7.39 -46.70 -4.70
CA ASN A 25 7.70 -45.41 -5.31
C ASN A 25 8.32 -44.55 -4.20
N ASP A 26 9.40 -45.00 -3.63
CA ASP A 26 10.45 -44.11 -3.18
C ASP A 26 10.86 -43.32 -4.42
N SER A 27 10.17 -42.30 -4.53
CA SER A 27 10.32 -41.07 -5.24
C SER A 27 11.80 -40.81 -5.58
N GLU A 28 12.31 -41.44 -6.59
CA GLU A 28 13.24 -40.72 -7.45
C GLU A 28 12.40 -39.60 -8.06
N MET A 29 12.31 -38.49 -7.32
CA MET A 29 11.68 -37.28 -7.81
C MET A 29 12.35 -36.98 -9.14
N SER A 30 11.64 -37.23 -10.23
CA SER A 30 12.19 -37.02 -11.56
C SER A 30 12.88 -35.66 -11.54
N MET A 31 14.13 -35.57 -12.00
CA MET A 31 14.90 -34.32 -12.06
C MET A 31 14.07 -33.15 -12.60
N LYS A 32 13.13 -33.44 -13.50
CA LYS A 32 12.17 -32.48 -14.01
C LYS A 32 11.22 -31.94 -12.94
N LYS A 33 10.70 -32.79 -12.05
CA LYS A 33 9.82 -32.36 -10.95
C LYS A 33 10.60 -31.53 -9.92
N LEU A 34 11.85 -31.92 -9.62
CA LEU A 34 12.73 -31.20 -8.72
C LEU A 34 13.07 -29.81 -9.27
N LEU A 35 13.36 -29.71 -10.59
CA LEU A 35 13.61 -28.42 -11.24
C LEU A 35 12.36 -27.52 -11.25
N ILE A 36 11.16 -28.09 -11.43
CA ILE A 36 9.91 -27.33 -11.37
C ILE A 36 9.68 -26.77 -9.96
N ILE A 37 9.86 -27.62 -8.94
CA ILE A 37 9.70 -27.19 -7.53
C ILE A 37 10.72 -26.10 -7.19
N LEU A 38 11.98 -26.27 -7.59
CA LEU A 38 13.02 -25.27 -7.38
C LEU A 38 12.67 -23.95 -8.09
N GLY A 39 12.18 -24.02 -9.33
CA GLY A 39 11.75 -22.86 -10.11
C GLY A 39 10.61 -22.09 -9.42
N VAL A 40 9.62 -22.82 -8.89
CA VAL A 40 8.49 -22.19 -8.15
C VAL A 40 8.99 -21.53 -6.86
N VAL A 41 9.89 -22.16 -6.11
CA VAL A 41 10.45 -21.56 -4.88
C VAL A 41 11.23 -20.28 -5.19
N VAL A 42 12.06 -20.30 -6.24
CA VAL A 42 12.81 -19.09 -6.67
C VAL A 42 11.84 -17.99 -7.11
N LEU A 43 10.79 -18.32 -7.85
CA LEU A 43 9.80 -17.34 -8.29
C LEU A 43 9.06 -16.70 -7.10
N ILE A 44 8.66 -17.51 -6.11
CA ILE A 44 8.05 -16.99 -4.88
C ILE A 44 9.03 -16.08 -4.13
N ALA A 45 10.30 -16.45 -4.03
CA ALA A 45 11.32 -15.64 -3.38
C ALA A 45 11.52 -14.28 -4.08
N ILE A 46 11.49 -14.28 -5.42
CA ILE A 46 11.57 -13.04 -6.21
C ILE A 46 10.34 -12.16 -5.95
N ILE A 47 9.13 -12.75 -5.96
CA ILE A 47 7.90 -11.99 -5.69
C ILE A 47 7.94 -11.39 -4.28
N LEU A 48 8.36 -12.16 -3.26
CA LEU A 48 8.49 -11.66 -1.89
C LEU A 48 9.56 -10.56 -1.79
N TYR A 49 10.69 -10.72 -2.47
CA TYR A 49 11.75 -9.71 -2.51
C TYR A 49 11.24 -8.39 -3.13
N LEU A 50 10.54 -8.47 -4.26
CA LEU A 50 9.92 -7.31 -4.90
C LEU A 50 8.85 -6.69 -4.02
N PHE A 51 8.02 -7.51 -3.36
CA PHE A 51 6.99 -7.02 -2.45
C PHE A 51 7.59 -6.27 -1.25
N ILE A 52 8.64 -6.83 -0.63
CA ILE A 52 9.34 -6.17 0.46
C ILE A 52 10.03 -4.89 -0.03
N GLY A 53 10.69 -4.94 -1.19
CA GLY A 53 11.33 -3.76 -1.80
C GLY A 53 10.35 -2.63 -2.07
N ILE A 54 9.17 -2.94 -2.64
CA ILE A 54 8.16 -1.94 -2.96
C ILE A 54 7.44 -1.42 -1.70
N VAL A 55 7.07 -2.32 -0.78
CA VAL A 55 6.20 -1.98 0.36
C VAL A 55 6.99 -1.46 1.56
N VAL A 56 8.17 -2.02 1.83
CA VAL A 56 8.93 -1.72 3.05
C VAL A 56 10.04 -0.71 2.83
N THR A 57 10.82 -0.85 1.76
CA THR A 57 12.01 0.00 1.55
C THR A 57 11.75 1.18 0.62
N LYS A 58 10.67 1.16 -0.19
CA LYS A 58 10.40 2.15 -1.26
C LYS A 58 11.60 2.38 -2.20
N GLU A 59 12.52 1.43 -2.26
CA GLU A 59 13.75 1.56 -3.07
C GLU A 59 13.56 1.22 -4.55
N ILE A 60 12.39 0.64 -4.93
CA ILE A 60 12.13 0.28 -6.32
C ILE A 60 11.09 1.24 -6.88
N ASP A 61 11.54 2.34 -7.42
CA ASP A 61 10.75 3.27 -8.24
C ASP A 61 10.47 2.69 -9.65
N TRP A 62 9.86 1.50 -9.72
CA TRP A 62 9.55 0.91 -11.03
C TRP A 62 8.46 1.69 -11.80
N PHE A 63 7.67 2.50 -11.12
CA PHE A 63 6.62 3.32 -11.74
C PHE A 63 7.01 4.81 -11.85
N SER A 64 8.23 5.18 -11.49
CA SER A 64 8.74 6.49 -11.86
C SER A 64 8.95 6.50 -13.35
N ASN A 65 8.04 7.16 -14.04
CA ASN A 65 8.25 7.54 -15.43
C ASN A 65 9.53 8.40 -15.45
N ASP A 66 10.61 7.87 -16.06
CA ASP A 66 11.90 8.55 -16.22
C ASP A 66 11.69 9.81 -17.08
N ASN A 67 11.25 10.87 -16.45
CA ASN A 67 11.53 12.22 -16.89
C ASN A 67 12.56 12.81 -15.91
N GLU A 68 13.79 12.73 -16.36
CA GLU A 68 15.02 13.39 -15.96
C GLU A 68 14.92 14.35 -14.74
N ASN A 69 15.60 13.95 -13.65
CA ASN A 69 16.33 14.87 -12.75
C ASN A 69 15.57 16.03 -12.10
N GLU A 70 14.34 15.89 -11.73
CA GLU A 70 13.85 16.68 -10.61
C GLU A 70 13.94 15.85 -9.34
N VAL A 71 14.88 16.22 -8.48
CA VAL A 71 14.86 15.87 -7.07
C VAL A 71 13.54 16.47 -6.56
N ILE A 72 12.46 15.68 -6.58
CA ILE A 72 11.17 16.09 -6.04
C ILE A 72 11.41 16.23 -4.55
N ASN A 73 11.77 17.42 -4.11
CA ASN A 73 11.84 17.77 -2.71
C ASN A 73 10.41 17.85 -2.16
N LYS A 74 9.78 16.67 -1.97
CA LYS A 74 8.52 16.63 -1.21
C LYS A 74 8.82 17.20 0.19
N PRO A 75 7.97 18.10 0.68
CA PRO A 75 8.14 18.67 2.01
C PRO A 75 8.23 17.57 3.07
N SER A 76 9.06 17.76 4.09
CA SER A 76 9.27 16.79 5.17
C SER A 76 7.99 16.44 5.96
N ASN A 77 6.94 17.26 5.82
CA ASN A 77 5.61 17.10 6.41
C ASN A 77 4.56 16.55 5.42
N ALA A 78 4.99 16.01 4.27
CA ALA A 78 4.10 15.38 3.30
C ALA A 78 3.58 14.05 3.84
N ILE A 79 2.24 13.88 3.75
CA ILE A 79 1.53 12.67 4.16
C ILE A 79 0.53 12.24 3.07
N LEU A 80 0.05 11.02 3.12
CA LEU A 80 -1.07 10.57 2.30
C LEU A 80 -2.40 11.04 2.91
N ALA A 81 -3.41 11.28 2.06
CA ALA A 81 -4.75 11.61 2.51
C ALA A 81 -5.33 10.55 3.46
N SER A 82 -5.01 9.28 3.25
CA SER A 82 -5.40 8.17 4.12
C SER A 82 -4.81 8.23 5.54
N ALA A 83 -3.83 9.09 5.78
CA ALA A 83 -3.14 9.22 7.06
C ALA A 83 -3.53 10.49 7.83
N ILE A 84 -4.45 11.31 7.32
CA ILE A 84 -4.77 12.61 7.92
C ILE A 84 -5.32 12.51 9.34
N PHE A 85 -6.02 11.43 9.71
CA PHE A 85 -6.55 11.19 11.06
C PHE A 85 -5.64 10.30 11.92
N ARG A 86 -4.37 10.12 11.54
CA ARG A 86 -3.43 9.23 12.24
C ARG A 86 -2.21 9.97 12.77
N GLN A 87 -2.31 11.28 12.89
CA GLN A 87 -1.22 12.10 13.40
C GLN A 87 -1.20 12.04 14.94
N THR A 88 -0.09 12.46 15.54
CA THR A 88 0.11 12.39 17.00
C THR A 88 -0.34 13.63 17.72
N GLU A 89 -0.51 14.72 17.01
CA GLU A 89 -0.97 16.00 17.53
C GLU A 89 -2.47 15.98 17.74
N GLU A 90 -2.94 16.60 18.82
CA GLU A 90 -4.37 16.76 19.10
C GLU A 90 -5.03 17.79 18.17
N GLU A 91 -4.25 18.76 17.70
CA GLU A 91 -4.69 19.86 16.83
C GLU A 91 -3.64 20.13 15.76
N TYR A 92 -4.04 20.17 14.51
CA TYR A 92 -3.16 20.43 13.37
C TYR A 92 -3.97 20.78 12.12
N TYR A 93 -3.26 21.36 11.14
CA TYR A 93 -3.80 21.63 9.81
C TYR A 93 -3.34 20.60 8.79
N VAL A 94 -4.17 20.37 7.77
CA VAL A 94 -3.79 19.58 6.59
C VAL A 94 -4.05 20.40 5.34
N TYR A 95 -2.99 20.68 4.61
CA TYR A 95 -3.03 21.43 3.36
C TYR A 95 -3.03 20.46 2.17
N PHE A 96 -4.15 20.42 1.45
CA PHE A 96 -4.32 19.73 0.19
C PHE A 96 -3.93 20.69 -0.95
N TYR A 97 -2.87 20.35 -1.66
CA TYR A 97 -2.30 21.16 -2.73
C TYR A 97 -1.96 20.30 -3.93
N ASP A 98 -1.88 20.89 -5.11
CA ASP A 98 -1.32 20.27 -6.28
C ASP A 98 0.16 20.65 -6.37
N PHE A 99 1.04 19.66 -6.37
CA PHE A 99 2.47 19.90 -6.41
C PHE A 99 2.89 20.60 -7.71
N ASP A 100 2.25 20.27 -8.82
CA ASP A 100 2.57 20.82 -10.14
C ASP A 100 2.00 22.23 -10.33
N GLU A 101 0.96 22.59 -9.55
CA GLU A 101 0.30 23.89 -9.56
C GLU A 101 0.51 24.67 -8.24
N SER A 102 1.69 24.55 -7.62
CA SER A 102 1.98 25.16 -6.32
C SER A 102 1.76 26.69 -6.33
N ASN A 103 1.06 27.18 -5.29
CA ASN A 103 0.78 28.60 -5.12
C ASN A 103 1.70 29.18 -4.04
N THR A 104 2.70 29.97 -4.48
CA THR A 104 3.71 30.57 -3.59
C THR A 104 3.11 31.55 -2.57
N SER A 105 1.97 32.18 -2.88
CA SER A 105 1.28 33.08 -1.93
C SER A 105 0.74 32.30 -0.74
N ILE A 106 0.08 31.17 -1.02
CA ILE A 106 -0.44 30.27 0.02
C ILE A 106 0.71 29.67 0.81
N ASP A 107 1.77 29.17 0.13
CA ASP A 107 2.92 28.59 0.79
C ASP A 107 3.63 29.56 1.74
N SER A 108 3.75 30.82 1.34
CA SER A 108 4.32 31.86 2.21
C SER A 108 3.42 32.13 3.40
N TYR A 109 2.10 32.20 3.18
CA TYR A 109 1.13 32.49 4.22
C TYR A 109 1.09 31.39 5.28
N ILE A 110 0.97 30.13 4.85
CA ILE A 110 0.89 28.98 5.78
C ILE A 110 2.20 28.74 6.55
N SER A 111 3.34 29.25 6.05
CA SER A 111 4.60 29.17 6.80
C SER A 111 4.60 30.05 8.06
N GLY A 112 3.70 31.01 8.17
CA GLY A 112 3.49 31.86 9.35
C GLY A 112 2.48 31.29 10.35
N ILE A 113 1.81 30.19 10.05
CA ILE A 113 0.91 29.51 10.99
C ILE A 113 1.76 28.73 12.00
N SER A 114 1.55 28.98 13.30
CA SER A 114 2.33 28.33 14.38
C SER A 114 1.98 26.86 14.58
N ASP A 115 0.76 26.49 14.25
CA ASP A 115 0.30 25.11 14.38
C ASP A 115 0.96 24.19 13.37
N LYS A 116 1.02 22.92 13.71
CA LYS A 116 1.56 21.91 12.81
C LYS A 116 0.74 21.81 11.54
N ILE A 117 1.41 21.88 10.39
CA ILE A 117 0.78 21.71 9.08
C ILE A 117 1.33 20.47 8.41
N TYR A 118 0.46 19.56 8.01
CA TYR A 118 0.76 18.45 7.13
C TYR A 118 0.35 18.79 5.69
N ARG A 119 1.02 18.21 4.72
CA ARG A 119 0.76 18.47 3.30
C ARG A 119 0.35 17.21 2.57
N VAL A 120 -0.70 17.29 1.78
CA VAL A 120 -1.23 16.21 0.94
C VAL A 120 -1.22 16.66 -0.51
N ASP A 121 -0.46 15.98 -1.32
CA ASP A 121 -0.39 16.23 -2.76
C ASP A 121 -1.63 15.64 -3.45
N THR A 122 -2.48 16.48 -4.02
CA THR A 122 -3.70 16.06 -4.73
C THR A 122 -3.42 15.47 -6.11
N GLY A 123 -2.26 15.76 -6.70
CA GLY A 123 -1.80 15.15 -7.94
C GLY A 123 -1.28 13.72 -7.77
N ASP A 124 -0.98 13.29 -6.53
CA ASP A 124 -0.54 11.92 -6.26
C ASP A 124 -1.69 10.92 -6.47
N ALA A 125 -1.46 9.91 -7.32
CA ALA A 125 -2.43 8.87 -7.64
C ALA A 125 -2.98 8.13 -6.39
N LEU A 126 -2.21 8.02 -5.31
CA LEU A 126 -2.63 7.40 -4.05
C LEU A 126 -3.67 8.23 -3.31
N ASN A 127 -3.78 9.53 -3.61
CA ASN A 127 -4.74 10.45 -3.01
C ASN A 127 -5.99 10.66 -3.89
N SER A 128 -6.02 10.12 -5.10
CA SER A 128 -7.09 10.36 -6.09
C SER A 128 -8.50 10.05 -5.60
N ASN A 129 -8.65 9.08 -4.69
CA ASN A 129 -9.95 8.74 -4.11
C ASN A 129 -10.56 9.86 -3.25
N TYR A 130 -9.74 10.79 -2.79
CA TYR A 130 -10.13 11.90 -1.90
C TYR A 130 -10.26 13.23 -2.63
N VAL A 131 -9.81 13.28 -3.89
CA VAL A 131 -9.86 14.49 -4.73
C VAL A 131 -11.14 14.49 -5.57
N SER A 132 -11.86 15.61 -5.60
CA SER A 132 -13.10 15.76 -6.34
C SER A 132 -13.44 17.23 -6.59
N ASP A 133 -14.02 17.53 -7.76
CA ASP A 133 -14.60 18.84 -8.03
C ASP A 133 -15.84 19.13 -7.16
N THR A 134 -16.52 18.06 -6.69
CA THR A 134 -17.60 18.16 -5.72
C THR A 134 -17.05 17.84 -4.35
N THR A 135 -16.85 18.89 -3.54
CA THR A 135 -16.24 18.80 -2.23
C THR A 135 -17.28 18.49 -1.14
N ASN A 136 -16.83 17.86 -0.04
CA ASN A 136 -17.67 17.63 1.14
C ASN A 136 -17.05 18.35 2.34
N LYS A 137 -17.60 19.54 2.65
CA LYS A 137 -17.13 20.38 3.75
C LYS A 137 -17.53 19.84 5.13
N ASP A 138 -18.52 18.94 5.16
CA ASP A 138 -19.04 18.33 6.40
C ASP A 138 -18.48 16.93 6.64
N ALA A 139 -17.42 16.56 5.92
CA ALA A 139 -16.78 15.26 6.05
C ALA A 139 -16.26 15.07 7.49
N LYS A 140 -16.69 13.97 8.13
CA LYS A 140 -16.26 13.61 9.50
C LYS A 140 -15.40 12.33 9.49
N THR A 141 -15.39 11.63 8.40
CA THR A 141 -14.63 10.39 8.22
C THR A 141 -13.80 10.47 6.96
N LEU A 142 -12.79 9.61 6.89
CA LEU A 142 -11.95 9.51 5.71
C LEU A 142 -12.75 9.12 4.46
N ASP A 143 -13.75 8.26 4.61
CA ASP A 143 -14.58 7.78 3.48
C ASP A 143 -15.45 8.90 2.90
N ASP A 144 -15.84 9.87 3.74
CA ASP A 144 -16.66 11.02 3.32
C ASP A 144 -15.82 12.16 2.74
N LEU A 145 -14.49 12.11 2.94
CA LEU A 145 -13.59 13.19 2.55
C LEU A 145 -13.54 13.35 1.03
N LYS A 146 -13.92 14.54 0.56
CA LYS A 146 -13.77 14.99 -0.82
C LYS A 146 -13.27 16.42 -0.80
N VAL A 147 -12.08 16.63 -1.33
CA VAL A 147 -11.40 17.92 -1.35
C VAL A 147 -11.00 18.33 -2.76
N LYS A 148 -10.84 19.61 -2.97
CA LYS A 148 -10.27 20.20 -4.18
C LYS A 148 -9.03 21.01 -3.80
N SER A 149 -8.02 21.02 -4.64
CA SER A 149 -6.85 21.90 -4.46
C SER A 149 -7.18 23.36 -4.84
N PRO A 150 -6.70 24.39 -4.10
CA PRO A 150 -6.12 24.29 -2.76
C PRO A 150 -7.19 24.25 -1.67
N THR A 151 -7.00 23.44 -0.64
CA THR A 151 -7.89 23.37 0.53
C THR A 151 -7.06 23.15 1.79
N ILE A 152 -7.39 23.85 2.88
CA ILE A 152 -6.86 23.56 4.20
C ILE A 152 -8.00 23.10 5.10
N VAL A 153 -7.77 22.04 5.87
CA VAL A 153 -8.68 21.60 6.92
C VAL A 153 -7.98 21.64 8.26
N LYS A 154 -8.70 22.05 9.29
CA LYS A 154 -8.24 21.96 10.69
C LYS A 154 -8.78 20.68 11.29
N ILE A 155 -7.92 19.91 11.91
CA ILE A 155 -8.27 18.67 12.59
C ILE A 155 -8.01 18.85 14.07
N VAL A 156 -9.03 18.54 14.88
CA VAL A 156 -8.97 18.56 16.33
C VAL A 156 -9.55 17.25 16.85
N ASN A 157 -8.79 16.50 17.63
CA ASN A 157 -9.19 15.20 18.18
C ASN A 157 -9.74 14.24 17.09
N ASP A 158 -8.99 14.09 16.00
CA ASP A 158 -9.30 13.24 14.84
C ASP A 158 -10.61 13.62 14.10
N GLN A 159 -11.06 14.85 14.21
CA GLN A 159 -12.24 15.37 13.51
C GLN A 159 -11.92 16.65 12.75
N ILE A 160 -12.46 16.80 11.55
CA ILE A 160 -12.40 18.06 10.80
C ILE A 160 -13.33 19.04 11.51
N THR A 161 -12.76 20.15 11.99
CA THR A 161 -13.49 21.21 12.66
C THR A 161 -13.66 22.46 11.80
N GLU A 162 -12.71 22.72 10.90
CA GLU A 162 -12.74 23.88 10.01
C GLU A 162 -12.31 23.45 8.59
N TYR A 163 -12.84 24.14 7.59
CA TYR A 163 -12.65 23.82 6.19
C TYR A 163 -12.51 25.10 5.36
N TYR A 164 -11.33 25.31 4.77
CA TYR A 164 -10.96 26.49 4.00
C TYR A 164 -10.65 26.07 2.56
N GLU A 165 -11.56 26.32 1.62
CA GLU A 165 -11.40 25.97 0.21
C GLU A 165 -11.11 27.19 -0.64
N GLY A 166 -10.03 27.12 -1.40
CA GLY A 166 -9.57 28.19 -2.25
C GLY A 166 -8.69 29.20 -1.54
N GLU A 167 -7.93 29.96 -2.32
CA GLU A 167 -6.93 30.92 -1.81
C GLU A 167 -7.54 31.96 -0.86
N GLU A 168 -8.69 32.55 -1.25
CA GLU A 168 -9.33 33.60 -0.45
C GLU A 168 -9.70 33.11 0.96
N ALA A 169 -10.23 31.88 1.07
CA ALA A 169 -10.59 31.30 2.35
C ALA A 169 -9.34 30.96 3.19
N ILE A 170 -8.31 30.42 2.56
CA ILE A 170 -7.06 30.04 3.23
C ILE A 170 -6.39 31.26 3.85
N LEU A 171 -6.39 32.40 3.19
CA LEU A 171 -5.79 33.64 3.68
C LEU A 171 -6.58 34.29 4.85
N THR A 172 -7.69 33.69 5.30
CA THR A 172 -8.41 34.13 6.49
C THR A 172 -8.03 33.37 7.77
N ILE A 173 -7.20 32.33 7.65
CA ILE A 173 -6.71 31.58 8.81
C ILE A 173 -5.87 32.52 9.68
N GLU A 174 -6.14 32.60 10.98
CA GLU A 174 -5.36 33.45 11.88
C GLU A 174 -3.89 32.96 11.94
N VAL A 175 -2.99 33.85 11.59
CA VAL A 175 -1.56 33.66 11.80
C VAL A 175 -1.24 34.25 13.17
N SER A 176 -0.70 33.45 14.08
CA SER A 176 -0.24 33.97 15.34
C SER A 176 0.97 34.87 15.09
N ASP A 177 0.77 36.16 15.27
CA ASP A 177 1.88 37.10 15.36
C ASP A 177 2.68 36.73 16.62
N GLU A 178 3.84 36.09 16.43
CA GLU A 178 4.81 35.97 17.52
C GLU A 178 5.34 37.37 17.81
N ASP A 179 4.90 37.94 18.94
CA ASP A 179 5.51 39.14 19.55
C ASP A 179 6.92 38.82 20.12
#